data_90ad494e25f4d3ba57783e8fcea9e81a
#
_entry.id   90ad494e25f4d3ba57783e8fcea9e81a
#
_cell.length_a   1.000
_cell.length_b   1.000
_cell.length_c   1.000
_cell.angle_alpha   90.00
_cell.angle_beta   90.00
_cell.angle_gamma   90.00
#
_symmetry.space_group_name_H-M   'P 1'
#
loop_
_entity.id
_entity.type
_entity.pdbx_description
1 polymer ?
#
loop_
_entity_poly.entity_id
_entity_poly.type
_entity_poly.pdbx_seq_one_letter_code
_entity_poly.pdbx_strand_id
1 'polypeptide(L)'
;MGFTKNTTTSTTKPSHQPEWAQRGHRAVPAVDTPRLSSLDVDTTHGQRGLLLLLIARPLIGFAAFWVVASQGWWVVTPALLWFLYGSACSATHHLIHSGMGLTPRVRHFWLTVIGLVIAESGHAWQATHVMHHRDGTDLPDPEGYLEYLTWAELPVGALKWRFRMMSWGLRFGPRRDRIGAELTAVAVMHVVALALTPITILPMVYLGLMQVGSFLFACMLAKGPQTNFGRETDTPLIMVTTTLIGLFLFNHHRHLEHHLYPKVPMARLGELTTAVEDALDGDDVHHVALAV
;
A
#
# COMPACT_ATOMS: atom_id res chain seq x y z
N MET A 1 14.57 5.69 -55.89
CA MET A 1 13.73 4.54 -55.47
C MET A 1 13.57 4.61 -53.96
N GLY A 2 12.45 5.18 -53.51
CA GLY A 2 12.15 5.40 -52.09
C GLY A 2 11.25 4.27 -51.57
N PHE A 3 11.67 3.57 -50.55
CA PHE A 3 10.86 2.59 -49.85
C PHE A 3 10.12 3.31 -48.70
N THR A 4 8.84 3.55 -48.88
CA THR A 4 7.93 3.92 -47.81
C THR A 4 7.58 2.67 -46.98
N LYS A 5 8.04 2.61 -45.74
CA LYS A 5 7.57 1.62 -44.74
C LYS A 5 6.22 2.07 -44.20
N ASN A 6 5.15 1.44 -44.66
CA ASN A 6 3.86 1.48 -43.98
C ASN A 6 3.92 0.65 -42.71
N THR A 7 4.03 1.29 -41.55
CA THR A 7 3.81 0.66 -40.25
C THR A 7 2.32 0.79 -39.92
N THR A 8 1.52 -0.18 -40.26
CA THR A 8 0.16 -0.38 -39.73
C THR A 8 0.30 -0.92 -38.31
N THR A 9 0.20 -0.04 -37.33
CA THR A 9 0.00 -0.43 -35.92
C THR A 9 -1.44 -0.90 -35.76
N SER A 10 -1.63 -2.22 -35.77
CA SER A 10 -2.88 -2.86 -35.40
C SER A 10 -3.04 -2.75 -33.87
N THR A 11 -3.79 -1.77 -33.40
CA THR A 11 -4.24 -1.65 -32.02
C THR A 11 -5.49 -2.50 -31.82
N THR A 12 -5.34 -3.81 -31.72
CA THR A 12 -6.42 -4.67 -31.20
C THR A 12 -6.43 -4.54 -29.69
N LYS A 13 -7.34 -3.69 -29.13
CA LYS A 13 -7.65 -3.69 -27.69
C LYS A 13 -8.15 -5.08 -27.33
N PRO A 14 -7.66 -5.68 -26.21
CA PRO A 14 -8.20 -6.93 -25.71
C PRO A 14 -9.68 -6.74 -25.36
N SER A 15 -10.56 -7.50 -25.98
CA SER A 15 -12.02 -7.33 -25.94
C SER A 15 -12.72 -7.75 -24.63
N HIS A 16 -11.99 -7.99 -23.55
CA HIS A 16 -12.54 -8.46 -22.26
C HIS A 16 -11.88 -7.83 -21.01
N GLN A 17 -11.44 -6.60 -21.09
CA GLN A 17 -11.06 -5.90 -19.86
C GLN A 17 -12.34 -5.47 -19.11
N PRO A 18 -12.44 -5.71 -17.79
CA PRO A 18 -13.54 -5.20 -16.98
C PRO A 18 -13.60 -3.66 -17.07
N GLU A 19 -14.79 -3.07 -16.98
CA GLU A 19 -14.99 -1.61 -17.13
C GLU A 19 -14.06 -0.76 -16.24
N TRP A 20 -13.74 -1.24 -15.03
CA TRP A 20 -12.80 -0.55 -14.14
C TRP A 20 -11.35 -0.54 -14.68
N ALA A 21 -10.98 -1.56 -15.48
CA ALA A 21 -9.65 -1.61 -16.12
C ALA A 21 -9.54 -0.68 -17.35
N GLN A 22 -10.69 -0.23 -17.86
CA GLN A 22 -10.76 0.70 -19.00
C GLN A 22 -10.77 2.17 -18.54
N ARG A 23 -11.05 2.43 -17.27
CA ARG A 23 -10.92 3.75 -16.66
C ARG A 23 -9.48 3.85 -16.19
N GLY A 24 -8.63 4.47 -17.03
CA GLY A 24 -7.23 4.72 -16.64
C GLY A 24 -7.16 5.38 -15.26
N HIS A 25 -6.15 5.04 -14.47
CA HIS A 25 -5.84 5.77 -13.26
C HIS A 25 -5.64 7.24 -13.67
N ARG A 26 -6.49 8.14 -13.17
CA ARG A 26 -6.27 9.56 -13.44
C ARG A 26 -5.03 9.95 -12.67
N ALA A 27 -4.00 10.33 -13.40
CA ALA A 27 -2.83 10.98 -12.82
C ALA A 27 -3.30 12.11 -11.90
N VAL A 28 -2.59 12.32 -10.81
CA VAL A 28 -2.66 13.61 -10.12
C VAL A 28 -2.53 14.67 -11.20
N PRO A 29 -3.42 15.65 -11.31
CA PRO A 29 -3.35 16.67 -12.33
C PRO A 29 -1.91 17.17 -12.44
N ALA A 30 -1.44 17.46 -13.65
CA ALA A 30 -0.12 18.03 -13.86
C ALA A 30 -0.09 19.42 -13.22
N VAL A 31 0.09 19.44 -11.92
CA VAL A 31 0.24 20.64 -11.12
C VAL A 31 1.72 20.99 -11.14
N ASP A 32 2.01 22.25 -11.26
CA ASP A 32 3.38 22.77 -11.18
C ASP A 32 3.85 22.64 -9.74
N THR A 33 4.16 21.39 -9.32
CA THR A 33 4.57 21.08 -7.96
C THR A 33 5.99 21.58 -7.71
N PRO A 34 6.25 22.27 -6.60
CA PRO A 34 7.58 22.76 -6.28
C PRO A 34 8.57 21.59 -6.17
N ARG A 35 9.81 21.80 -6.55
CA ARG A 35 10.85 20.76 -6.38
C ARG A 35 11.04 20.49 -4.89
N LEU A 36 11.17 19.22 -4.50
CA LEU A 36 11.40 18.83 -3.09
C LEU A 36 12.58 19.60 -2.46
N SER A 37 13.62 19.93 -3.26
CA SER A 37 14.78 20.70 -2.83
C SER A 37 14.48 22.18 -2.55
N SER A 38 13.36 22.73 -3.01
CA SER A 38 12.92 24.09 -2.72
C SER A 38 11.98 24.14 -1.50
N LEU A 39 11.53 23.00 -1.02
CA LEU A 39 10.75 22.88 0.20
C LEU A 39 11.72 22.72 1.38
N ASP A 40 11.56 23.53 2.41
CA ASP A 40 12.40 23.46 3.63
C ASP A 40 12.02 22.25 4.49
N VAL A 41 12.02 21.06 3.87
CA VAL A 41 11.69 19.79 4.51
C VAL A 41 12.94 18.92 4.58
N ASP A 42 13.43 18.72 5.79
CA ASP A 42 14.58 17.84 6.01
C ASP A 42 14.19 16.36 5.86
N THR A 43 14.50 15.78 4.71
CA THR A 43 14.27 14.37 4.41
C THR A 43 15.43 13.45 4.82
N THR A 44 16.53 14.02 5.37
CA THR A 44 17.78 13.27 5.60
C THR A 44 18.07 12.95 7.06
N HIS A 45 17.70 13.82 8.00
CA HIS A 45 17.94 13.62 9.42
C HIS A 45 17.00 12.60 10.05
N GLY A 46 17.53 11.76 10.92
CA GLY A 46 16.74 10.75 11.66
C GLY A 46 16.28 9.55 10.84
N GLN A 47 16.64 9.44 9.57
CA GLN A 47 16.20 8.32 8.71
C GLN A 47 16.56 6.95 9.27
N ARG A 48 17.74 6.78 9.88
CA ARG A 48 18.14 5.49 10.48
C ARG A 48 17.27 5.13 11.68
N GLY A 49 17.00 6.07 12.57
CA GLY A 49 16.12 5.87 13.72
C GLY A 49 14.69 5.58 13.29
N LEU A 50 14.17 6.33 12.31
CA LEU A 50 12.86 6.10 11.72
C LEU A 50 12.78 4.73 11.05
N LEU A 51 13.79 4.33 10.29
CA LEU A 51 13.86 3.01 9.65
C LEU A 51 13.83 1.88 10.69
N LEU A 52 14.66 1.98 11.74
CA LEU A 52 14.67 0.99 12.83
C LEU A 52 13.30 0.90 13.48
N LEU A 53 12.65 2.04 13.75
CA LEU A 53 11.30 2.06 14.32
C LEU A 53 10.27 1.43 13.38
N LEU A 54 10.32 1.72 12.07
CA LEU A 54 9.40 1.17 11.08
C LEU A 54 9.53 -0.35 10.96
N ILE A 55 10.75 -0.89 11.00
CA ILE A 55 10.99 -2.35 10.95
C ILE A 55 10.66 -3.01 12.29
N ALA A 56 10.99 -2.36 13.41
CA ALA A 56 10.76 -2.93 14.73
C ALA A 56 9.27 -3.07 15.07
N ARG A 57 8.43 -2.11 14.68
CA ARG A 57 6.99 -2.12 15.00
C ARG A 57 6.27 -3.40 14.59
N PRO A 58 6.31 -3.86 13.33
CA PRO A 58 5.63 -5.10 12.94
C PRO A 58 6.24 -6.33 13.62
N LEU A 59 7.55 -6.35 13.87
CA LEU A 59 8.20 -7.45 14.58
C LEU A 59 7.78 -7.50 16.06
N ILE A 60 7.69 -6.35 16.72
CA ILE A 60 7.16 -6.23 18.09
C ILE A 60 5.69 -6.67 18.11
N GLY A 61 4.87 -6.20 17.16
CA GLY A 61 3.47 -6.62 17.04
C GLY A 61 3.33 -8.13 16.85
N PHE A 62 4.18 -8.73 16.00
CA PHE A 62 4.24 -10.17 15.81
C PHE A 62 4.59 -10.92 17.11
N ALA A 63 5.66 -10.51 17.80
CA ALA A 63 6.06 -11.13 19.06
C ALA A 63 4.97 -10.96 20.14
N ALA A 64 4.38 -9.77 20.24
CA ALA A 64 3.31 -9.46 21.18
C ALA A 64 2.07 -10.32 20.95
N PHE A 65 1.73 -10.64 19.69
CA PHE A 65 0.61 -11.54 19.40
C PHE A 65 0.78 -12.90 20.10
N TRP A 66 1.97 -13.51 20.02
CA TRP A 66 2.19 -14.83 20.62
C TRP A 66 2.11 -14.77 22.15
N VAL A 67 2.61 -13.69 22.77
CA VAL A 67 2.48 -13.48 24.23
C VAL A 67 1.01 -13.32 24.61
N VAL A 68 0.29 -12.40 23.95
CA VAL A 68 -1.12 -12.11 24.24
C VAL A 68 -1.99 -13.36 24.04
N ALA A 69 -1.78 -14.08 22.94
CA ALA A 69 -2.56 -15.28 22.62
C ALA A 69 -2.26 -16.43 23.60
N SER A 70 -0.99 -16.64 24.00
CA SER A 70 -0.61 -17.68 24.98
C SER A 70 -1.15 -17.41 26.37
N GLN A 71 -1.38 -16.15 26.74
CA GLN A 71 -1.98 -15.75 28.01
C GLN A 71 -3.51 -15.68 27.97
N GLY A 72 -4.12 -15.91 26.78
CA GLY A 72 -5.58 -15.80 26.61
C GLY A 72 -6.13 -14.37 26.68
N TRP A 73 -5.31 -13.34 26.46
CA TRP A 73 -5.73 -11.93 26.52
C TRP A 73 -6.36 -11.46 25.21
N TRP A 74 -7.37 -12.18 24.74
CA TRP A 74 -8.01 -11.96 23.43
C TRP A 74 -8.65 -10.59 23.26
N VAL A 75 -9.02 -9.92 24.37
CA VAL A 75 -9.65 -8.60 24.35
C VAL A 75 -8.75 -7.53 23.71
N VAL A 76 -7.42 -7.68 23.78
CA VAL A 76 -6.48 -6.72 23.18
C VAL A 76 -6.13 -7.05 21.72
N THR A 77 -6.56 -8.20 21.22
CA THR A 77 -6.22 -8.69 19.87
C THR A 77 -6.64 -7.73 18.75
N PRO A 78 -7.82 -7.08 18.76
CA PRO A 78 -8.19 -6.13 17.71
C PRO A 78 -7.21 -4.96 17.57
N ALA A 79 -6.83 -4.35 18.71
CA ALA A 79 -5.87 -3.24 18.72
C ALA A 79 -4.47 -3.71 18.27
N LEU A 80 -4.06 -4.89 18.74
CA LEU A 80 -2.78 -5.49 18.35
C LEU A 80 -2.74 -5.86 16.86
N LEU A 81 -3.83 -6.40 16.33
CA LEU A 81 -3.97 -6.73 14.90
C LEU A 81 -3.83 -5.45 14.05
N TRP A 82 -4.53 -4.39 14.43
CA TRP A 82 -4.44 -3.12 13.72
C TRP A 82 -3.02 -2.55 13.76
N PHE A 83 -2.40 -2.56 14.94
CA PHE A 83 -1.01 -2.12 15.10
C PHE A 83 -0.03 -2.95 14.26
N LEU A 84 -0.12 -4.29 14.33
CA LEU A 84 0.76 -5.20 13.58
C LEU A 84 0.58 -5.01 12.07
N TYR A 85 -0.65 -5.11 11.58
CA TYR A 85 -0.91 -5.08 10.14
C TYR A 85 -0.62 -3.68 9.56
N GLY A 86 -1.11 -2.61 10.18
CA GLY A 86 -0.88 -1.24 9.75
C GLY A 86 0.60 -0.85 9.78
N SER A 87 1.34 -1.26 10.83
CA SER A 87 2.79 -1.02 10.90
C SER A 87 3.56 -1.81 9.84
N ALA A 88 3.14 -3.04 9.52
CA ALA A 88 3.74 -3.85 8.46
C ALA A 88 3.51 -3.22 7.08
N CYS A 89 2.29 -2.74 6.82
CA CYS A 89 1.97 -2.00 5.60
C CYS A 89 2.80 -0.72 5.48
N SER A 90 2.89 0.06 6.54
CA SER A 90 3.72 1.27 6.58
C SER A 90 5.20 0.96 6.33
N ALA A 91 5.76 -0.08 6.96
CA ALA A 91 7.14 -0.50 6.75
C ALA A 91 7.37 -0.96 5.29
N THR A 92 6.48 -1.81 4.76
CA THR A 92 6.54 -2.29 3.37
C THR A 92 6.51 -1.13 2.39
N HIS A 93 5.61 -0.18 2.57
CA HIS A 93 5.48 1.01 1.75
C HIS A 93 6.77 1.85 1.70
N HIS A 94 7.40 2.12 2.85
CA HIS A 94 8.69 2.82 2.89
C HIS A 94 9.82 2.03 2.21
N LEU A 95 9.84 0.71 2.38
CA LEU A 95 10.82 -0.15 1.72
C LEU A 95 10.63 -0.17 0.20
N ILE A 96 9.39 -0.06 -0.30
CA ILE A 96 9.08 -0.01 -1.73
C ILE A 96 9.71 1.25 -2.37
N HIS A 97 9.48 2.41 -1.78
CA HIS A 97 9.94 3.69 -2.34
C HIS A 97 11.44 3.97 -2.17
N SER A 98 12.17 3.12 -1.50
CA SER A 98 13.64 3.22 -1.33
C SER A 98 14.12 4.52 -0.65
N GLY A 99 13.21 5.29 -0.02
CA GLY A 99 13.49 6.59 0.60
C GLY A 99 14.47 6.55 1.79
N MET A 100 14.86 5.35 2.26
CA MET A 100 15.60 5.16 3.50
C MET A 100 17.10 4.89 3.31
N GLY A 101 17.65 5.09 2.11
CA GLY A 101 19.08 4.90 1.85
C GLY A 101 19.60 3.45 2.02
N LEU A 102 18.71 2.46 2.03
CA LEU A 102 19.08 1.05 2.14
C LEU A 102 19.69 0.51 0.85
N THR A 103 20.68 -0.36 1.01
CA THR A 103 21.15 -1.14 -0.14
C THR A 103 20.05 -2.05 -0.68
N PRO A 104 20.01 -2.35 -1.98
CA PRO A 104 18.99 -3.21 -2.57
C PRO A 104 18.86 -4.58 -1.88
N ARG A 105 19.98 -5.18 -1.45
CA ARG A 105 19.98 -6.48 -0.74
C ARG A 105 19.24 -6.40 0.59
N VAL A 106 19.53 -5.40 1.41
CA VAL A 106 18.91 -5.20 2.73
C VAL A 106 17.42 -4.86 2.56
N ARG A 107 17.07 -4.01 1.59
CA ARG A 107 15.68 -3.68 1.29
C ARG A 107 14.86 -4.91 0.89
N HIS A 108 15.37 -5.74 -0.03
CA HIS A 108 14.69 -6.97 -0.45
C HIS A 108 14.56 -7.99 0.68
N PHE A 109 15.57 -8.10 1.55
CA PHE A 109 15.47 -8.94 2.74
C PHE A 109 14.29 -8.51 3.63
N TRP A 110 14.20 -7.21 3.94
CA TRP A 110 13.13 -6.71 4.79
C TRP A 110 11.75 -6.76 4.12
N LEU A 111 11.65 -6.53 2.81
CA LEU A 111 10.40 -6.75 2.08
C LEU A 111 9.88 -8.18 2.25
N THR A 112 10.77 -9.18 2.10
CA THR A 112 10.40 -10.58 2.34
C THR A 112 10.00 -10.82 3.79
N VAL A 113 10.81 -10.38 4.76
CA VAL A 113 10.54 -10.64 6.20
C VAL A 113 9.22 -10.01 6.62
N ILE A 114 9.00 -8.73 6.33
CA ILE A 114 7.76 -8.03 6.73
C ILE A 114 6.54 -8.61 5.98
N GLY A 115 6.70 -8.94 4.69
CA GLY A 115 5.63 -9.62 3.93
C GLY A 115 5.23 -10.95 4.59
N LEU A 116 6.20 -11.79 4.96
CA LEU A 116 5.93 -13.07 5.63
C LEU A 116 5.30 -12.88 7.01
N VAL A 117 5.66 -11.84 7.75
CA VAL A 117 4.99 -11.50 9.04
C VAL A 117 3.49 -11.33 8.85
N ILE A 118 3.03 -10.68 7.80
CA ILE A 118 1.60 -10.54 7.51
C ILE A 118 1.06 -11.63 6.58
N ALA A 119 1.84 -12.70 6.37
CA ALA A 119 1.53 -13.82 5.49
C ALA A 119 1.20 -13.39 4.04
N GLU A 120 1.98 -12.45 3.48
CA GLU A 120 1.87 -11.93 2.11
C GLU A 120 3.23 -11.91 1.41
N SER A 121 3.25 -11.58 0.11
CA SER A 121 4.49 -11.34 -0.61
C SER A 121 4.82 -9.84 -0.63
N GLY A 122 5.89 -9.43 0.04
CA GLY A 122 6.37 -8.06 0.00
C GLY A 122 6.81 -7.62 -1.40
N HIS A 123 7.30 -8.53 -2.23
CA HIS A 123 7.65 -8.24 -3.62
C HIS A 123 6.44 -8.14 -4.55
N ALA A 124 5.34 -8.85 -4.28
CA ALA A 124 4.09 -8.63 -4.99
C ALA A 124 3.53 -7.24 -4.68
N TRP A 125 3.54 -6.84 -3.40
CA TRP A 125 3.20 -5.48 -2.98
C TRP A 125 4.07 -4.43 -3.69
N GLN A 126 5.39 -4.65 -3.73
CA GLN A 126 6.29 -3.75 -4.46
C GLN A 126 5.89 -3.64 -5.92
N ALA A 127 5.59 -4.75 -6.59
CA ALA A 127 5.25 -4.75 -8.01
C ALA A 127 3.94 -4.00 -8.28
N THR A 128 2.90 -4.24 -7.47
CA THR A 128 1.59 -3.61 -7.63
C THR A 128 1.61 -2.13 -7.27
N HIS A 129 2.30 -1.77 -6.19
CA HIS A 129 2.40 -0.39 -5.72
C HIS A 129 3.22 0.51 -6.67
N VAL A 130 4.34 -0.01 -7.19
CA VAL A 130 5.10 0.70 -8.24
C VAL A 130 4.26 0.86 -9.50
N MET A 131 3.38 -0.11 -9.81
CA MET A 131 2.44 0.01 -10.93
C MET A 131 1.38 1.06 -10.66
N HIS A 132 0.84 1.11 -9.43
CA HIS A 132 -0.12 2.11 -8.97
C HIS A 132 0.40 3.56 -9.14
N HIS A 133 1.71 3.78 -8.91
CA HIS A 133 2.36 5.09 -9.12
C HIS A 133 2.71 5.40 -10.59
N ARG A 134 2.46 4.48 -11.54
CA ARG A 134 2.76 4.73 -12.95
C ARG A 134 1.55 5.21 -13.70
N ASP A 135 1.65 6.40 -14.25
CA ASP A 135 0.64 6.95 -15.15
C ASP A 135 0.68 6.27 -16.52
N GLY A 136 -0.49 6.13 -17.15
CA GLY A 136 -0.62 5.85 -18.57
C GLY A 136 -0.22 4.45 -19.00
N THR A 137 -0.28 3.44 -18.12
CA THR A 137 -0.04 2.05 -18.54
C THR A 137 -1.33 1.38 -19.03
N ASP A 138 -1.18 0.51 -20.05
CA ASP A 138 -2.29 -0.32 -20.56
C ASP A 138 -2.69 -1.46 -19.59
N LEU A 139 -1.94 -1.66 -18.49
CA LEU A 139 -2.21 -2.67 -17.50
C LEU A 139 -3.14 -2.14 -16.42
N PRO A 140 -4.14 -2.94 -16.01
CA PRO A 140 -5.04 -2.55 -14.95
C PRO A 140 -4.30 -2.40 -13.63
N ASP A 141 -4.55 -1.31 -12.91
CA ASP A 141 -4.02 -1.07 -11.58
C ASP A 141 -4.64 -2.07 -10.56
N PRO A 142 -3.84 -3.01 -10.02
CA PRO A 142 -4.36 -4.01 -9.10
C PRO A 142 -4.61 -3.47 -7.68
N GLU A 143 -3.96 -2.37 -7.31
CA GLU A 143 -4.11 -1.73 -6.00
C GLU A 143 -5.26 -0.74 -5.98
N GLY A 144 -5.34 0.13 -6.97
CA GLY A 144 -6.35 1.18 -7.07
C GLY A 144 -7.75 0.70 -7.47
N TYR A 145 -7.96 -0.59 -7.82
CA TYR A 145 -9.29 -1.03 -8.26
C TYR A 145 -10.38 -0.83 -7.21
N LEU A 146 -10.03 -0.77 -5.91
CA LEU A 146 -10.98 -0.50 -4.82
C LEU A 146 -11.64 0.87 -4.94
N GLU A 147 -10.96 1.82 -5.57
CA GLU A 147 -11.47 3.16 -5.85
C GLU A 147 -12.78 3.12 -6.66
N TYR A 148 -12.88 2.19 -7.61
CA TYR A 148 -14.01 2.07 -8.52
C TYR A 148 -15.19 1.29 -7.95
N LEU A 149 -15.04 0.65 -6.79
CA LEU A 149 -16.12 -0.10 -6.15
C LEU A 149 -17.07 0.83 -5.41
N THR A 150 -18.35 0.52 -5.47
CA THR A 150 -19.34 1.13 -4.55
C THR A 150 -19.10 0.61 -3.12
N TRP A 151 -19.62 1.32 -2.13
CA TRP A 151 -19.55 0.87 -0.74
C TRP A 151 -20.22 -0.50 -0.51
N ALA A 152 -21.24 -0.86 -1.30
CA ALA A 152 -21.89 -2.16 -1.24
C ALA A 152 -21.00 -3.28 -1.81
N GLU A 153 -20.16 -2.99 -2.80
CA GLU A 153 -19.24 -3.95 -3.42
C GLU A 153 -17.93 -4.09 -2.63
N LEU A 154 -17.60 -3.07 -1.82
CA LEU A 154 -16.34 -2.99 -1.09
C LEU A 154 -16.03 -4.24 -0.24
N PRO A 155 -16.96 -4.83 0.54
CA PRO A 155 -16.64 -6.01 1.34
C PRO A 155 -16.11 -7.17 0.51
N VAL A 156 -16.74 -7.46 -0.63
CA VAL A 156 -16.30 -8.52 -1.54
C VAL A 156 -14.99 -8.14 -2.25
N GLY A 157 -14.85 -6.88 -2.63
CA GLY A 157 -13.63 -6.35 -3.24
C GLY A 157 -12.44 -6.42 -2.30
N ALA A 158 -12.62 -6.00 -1.06
CA ALA A 158 -11.58 -6.02 -0.02
C ALA A 158 -11.11 -7.45 0.30
N LEU A 159 -12.03 -8.42 0.38
CA LEU A 159 -11.67 -9.84 0.53
C LEU A 159 -10.81 -10.36 -0.64
N LYS A 160 -11.07 -9.87 -1.85
CA LYS A 160 -10.33 -10.26 -3.06
C LYS A 160 -9.05 -9.47 -3.27
N TRP A 161 -8.90 -8.32 -2.64
CA TRP A 161 -7.82 -7.35 -2.90
C TRP A 161 -6.43 -7.97 -2.78
N ARG A 162 -6.16 -8.63 -1.67
CA ARG A 162 -4.90 -9.31 -1.42
C ARG A 162 -4.57 -10.34 -2.49
N PHE A 163 -5.51 -11.25 -2.79
CA PHE A 163 -5.30 -12.29 -3.80
C PHE A 163 -5.10 -11.70 -5.19
N ARG A 164 -5.77 -10.59 -5.47
CA ARG A 164 -5.61 -9.87 -6.73
C ARG A 164 -4.20 -9.29 -6.86
N MET A 165 -3.69 -8.62 -5.83
CA MET A 165 -2.33 -8.09 -5.84
C MET A 165 -1.28 -9.21 -5.97
N MET A 166 -1.42 -10.29 -5.19
CA MET A 166 -0.49 -11.41 -5.24
C MET A 166 -0.48 -12.08 -6.63
N SER A 167 -1.67 -12.36 -7.20
CA SER A 167 -1.78 -12.98 -8.52
C SER A 167 -1.28 -12.05 -9.65
N TRP A 168 -1.54 -10.75 -9.54
CA TRP A 168 -1.01 -9.77 -10.49
C TRP A 168 0.52 -9.71 -10.42
N GLY A 169 1.08 -9.60 -9.21
CA GLY A 169 2.52 -9.59 -9.00
C GLY A 169 3.21 -10.84 -9.56
N LEU A 170 2.64 -12.02 -9.34
CA LEU A 170 3.15 -13.29 -9.87
C LEU A 170 3.08 -13.34 -11.41
N ARG A 171 2.03 -12.77 -12.01
CA ARG A 171 1.80 -12.82 -13.46
C ARG A 171 2.61 -11.75 -14.21
N PHE A 172 2.70 -10.53 -13.69
CA PHE A 172 3.23 -9.37 -14.38
C PHE A 172 4.41 -8.70 -13.67
N GLY A 173 4.68 -9.06 -12.40
CA GLY A 173 5.75 -8.46 -11.61
C GLY A 173 7.15 -8.77 -12.15
N PRO A 174 8.12 -7.86 -11.94
CA PRO A 174 9.48 -8.01 -12.47
C PRO A 174 10.31 -9.09 -11.73
N ARG A 175 9.89 -9.54 -10.54
CA ARG A 175 10.60 -10.49 -9.68
C ARG A 175 9.74 -11.70 -9.36
N ARG A 176 9.17 -12.32 -10.40
CA ARG A 176 8.24 -13.45 -10.26
C ARG A 176 8.81 -14.64 -9.52
N ASP A 177 10.10 -14.89 -9.66
CA ASP A 177 10.84 -15.91 -8.91
C ASP A 177 10.77 -15.68 -7.39
N ARG A 178 11.03 -14.46 -6.94
CA ARG A 178 10.92 -14.09 -5.52
C ARG A 178 9.48 -14.11 -5.03
N ILE A 179 8.56 -13.55 -5.80
CA ILE A 179 7.14 -13.57 -5.48
C ILE A 179 6.67 -15.01 -5.34
N GLY A 180 7.04 -15.91 -6.27
CA GLY A 180 6.72 -17.32 -6.20
C GLY A 180 7.29 -17.99 -4.96
N ALA A 181 8.56 -17.71 -4.60
CA ALA A 181 9.18 -18.24 -3.39
C ALA A 181 8.48 -17.75 -2.11
N GLU A 182 8.13 -16.47 -2.02
CA GLU A 182 7.39 -15.89 -0.88
C GLU A 182 5.99 -16.49 -0.77
N LEU A 183 5.24 -16.62 -1.87
CA LEU A 183 3.91 -17.25 -1.88
C LEU A 183 3.98 -18.74 -1.53
N THR A 184 5.03 -19.44 -1.96
CA THR A 184 5.30 -20.81 -1.52
C THR A 184 5.54 -20.87 -0.02
N ALA A 185 6.35 -19.97 0.53
CA ALA A 185 6.57 -19.88 1.98
C ALA A 185 5.26 -19.61 2.74
N VAL A 186 4.42 -18.70 2.25
CA VAL A 186 3.07 -18.44 2.81
C VAL A 186 2.19 -19.70 2.75
N ALA A 187 2.20 -20.45 1.64
CA ALA A 187 1.47 -21.70 1.54
C ALA A 187 1.99 -22.74 2.55
N VAL A 188 3.31 -22.87 2.68
CA VAL A 188 3.93 -23.76 3.69
C VAL A 188 3.53 -23.34 5.10
N MET A 189 3.49 -22.03 5.41
CA MET A 189 3.00 -21.55 6.72
C MET A 189 1.56 -22.03 7.00
N HIS A 190 0.66 -22.00 6.01
CA HIS A 190 -0.72 -22.48 6.17
C HIS A 190 -0.76 -24.01 6.38
N VAL A 191 0.02 -24.77 5.62
CA VAL A 191 0.12 -26.23 5.78
C VAL A 191 0.66 -26.60 7.17
N VAL A 192 1.72 -25.93 7.62
CA VAL A 192 2.31 -26.15 8.96
C VAL A 192 1.29 -25.74 10.04
N ALA A 193 0.64 -24.59 9.91
CA ALA A 193 -0.38 -24.17 10.85
C ALA A 193 -1.53 -25.18 10.95
N LEU A 194 -1.99 -25.72 9.82
CA LEU A 194 -3.02 -26.75 9.79
C LEU A 194 -2.52 -28.05 10.45
N ALA A 195 -1.31 -28.50 10.15
CA ALA A 195 -0.72 -29.71 10.77
C ALA A 195 -0.53 -29.57 12.28
N LEU A 196 -0.32 -28.35 12.78
CA LEU A 196 -0.18 -28.06 14.21
C LEU A 196 -1.53 -27.97 14.95
N THR A 197 -2.67 -27.91 14.25
CA THR A 197 -4.00 -27.71 14.86
C THR A 197 -4.33 -28.70 15.99
N PRO A 198 -3.94 -30.01 15.92
CA PRO A 198 -4.18 -30.93 17.02
C PRO A 198 -3.41 -30.59 18.32
N ILE A 199 -2.32 -29.80 18.21
CA ILE A 199 -1.48 -29.38 19.34
C ILE A 199 -1.88 -27.97 19.80
N THR A 200 -2.03 -27.06 18.84
CA THR A 200 -2.40 -25.66 19.09
C THR A 200 -3.05 -25.05 17.87
N ILE A 201 -4.15 -24.32 18.08
CA ILE A 201 -4.84 -23.59 17.02
C ILE A 201 -4.20 -22.20 16.73
N LEU A 202 -3.29 -21.71 17.58
CA LEU A 202 -2.79 -20.34 17.53
C LEU A 202 -2.20 -19.94 16.15
N PRO A 203 -1.41 -20.79 15.45
CA PRO A 203 -0.92 -20.43 14.12
C PRO A 203 -2.04 -20.22 13.10
N MET A 204 -3.11 -21.03 13.12
CA MET A 204 -4.27 -20.84 12.25
C MET A 204 -5.03 -19.57 12.59
N VAL A 205 -5.21 -19.27 13.86
CA VAL A 205 -5.82 -18.00 14.33
C VAL A 205 -4.99 -16.82 13.85
N TYR A 206 -3.66 -16.87 13.97
CA TYR A 206 -2.77 -15.84 13.46
C TYR A 206 -2.98 -15.58 11.96
N LEU A 207 -2.94 -16.62 11.14
CA LEU A 207 -3.12 -16.49 9.69
C LEU A 207 -4.51 -15.97 9.33
N GLY A 208 -5.56 -16.38 10.06
CA GLY A 208 -6.91 -15.85 9.91
C GLY A 208 -6.98 -14.36 10.25
N LEU A 209 -6.32 -13.93 11.33
CA LEU A 209 -6.23 -12.52 11.71
C LEU A 209 -5.47 -11.69 10.68
N MET A 210 -4.45 -12.23 10.00
CA MET A 210 -3.78 -11.52 8.90
C MET A 210 -4.73 -11.30 7.71
N GLN A 211 -5.68 -12.22 7.44
CA GLN A 211 -6.73 -11.98 6.44
C GLN A 211 -7.69 -10.85 6.87
N VAL A 212 -8.06 -10.83 8.15
CA VAL A 212 -8.90 -9.75 8.72
C VAL A 212 -8.15 -8.41 8.63
N GLY A 213 -6.86 -8.39 8.95
CA GLY A 213 -6.02 -7.19 8.82
C GLY A 213 -5.97 -6.66 7.39
N SER A 214 -5.76 -7.56 6.41
CA SER A 214 -5.79 -7.22 4.98
C SER A 214 -7.13 -6.64 4.55
N PHE A 215 -8.22 -7.24 4.99
CA PHE A 215 -9.57 -6.75 4.71
C PHE A 215 -9.81 -5.35 5.30
N LEU A 216 -9.48 -5.15 6.56
CA LEU A 216 -9.64 -3.86 7.23
C LEU A 216 -8.76 -2.77 6.59
N PHE A 217 -7.53 -3.12 6.24
CA PHE A 217 -6.63 -2.20 5.55
C PHE A 217 -7.20 -1.78 4.19
N ALA A 218 -7.68 -2.73 3.40
CA ALA A 218 -8.31 -2.46 2.11
C ALA A 218 -9.55 -1.54 2.25
N CYS A 219 -10.40 -1.78 3.25
CA CYS A 219 -11.58 -0.96 3.48
C CYS A 219 -11.25 0.46 3.97
N MET A 220 -10.33 0.60 4.91
CA MET A 220 -10.10 1.86 5.62
C MET A 220 -9.00 2.72 4.98
N LEU A 221 -7.93 2.09 4.52
CA LEU A 221 -6.72 2.80 4.10
C LEU A 221 -6.48 2.77 2.59
N ALA A 222 -6.96 1.74 1.87
CA ALA A 222 -6.86 1.73 0.43
C ALA A 222 -8.09 2.39 -0.23
N LYS A 223 -9.32 2.09 0.24
CA LYS A 223 -10.54 2.69 -0.33
C LYS A 223 -10.71 4.15 0.07
N GLY A 224 -10.59 4.49 1.36
CA GLY A 224 -10.90 5.83 1.88
C GLY A 224 -10.12 6.94 1.18
N PRO A 225 -8.78 6.95 1.25
CA PRO A 225 -7.96 7.98 0.62
C PRO A 225 -8.07 8.05 -0.90
N GLN A 226 -8.37 6.93 -1.57
CA GLN A 226 -8.43 6.86 -3.03
C GLN A 226 -9.79 7.21 -3.62
N THR A 227 -10.88 7.17 -2.83
CA THR A 227 -12.26 7.31 -3.36
C THR A 227 -12.53 8.64 -4.03
N ASN A 228 -11.85 9.69 -3.62
CA ASN A 228 -12.14 11.06 -4.03
C ASN A 228 -11.12 11.63 -5.03
N PHE A 229 -10.15 10.84 -5.48
CA PHE A 229 -9.28 11.24 -6.57
C PHE A 229 -10.09 11.32 -7.88
N GLY A 230 -10.65 12.48 -8.16
CA GLY A 230 -11.15 12.85 -9.48
C GLY A 230 -12.46 12.19 -9.95
N ARG A 231 -13.35 11.70 -9.08
CA ARG A 231 -14.61 11.10 -9.53
C ARG A 231 -15.76 12.08 -9.78
N GLU A 232 -15.84 13.14 -8.99
CA GLU A 232 -16.91 14.16 -9.13
C GLU A 232 -16.36 15.56 -9.39
N THR A 233 -15.14 15.80 -8.93
CA THR A 233 -14.40 17.03 -9.20
C THR A 233 -13.03 16.61 -9.69
N ASP A 234 -12.51 17.19 -10.75
CA ASP A 234 -11.15 16.94 -11.23
C ASP A 234 -10.06 17.49 -10.27
N THR A 235 -10.45 17.74 -9.03
CA THR A 235 -9.63 18.36 -7.99
C THR A 235 -9.03 17.30 -7.05
N PRO A 236 -7.74 17.39 -6.72
CA PRO A 236 -7.09 16.51 -5.75
C PRO A 236 -7.66 16.70 -4.34
N LEU A 237 -7.69 15.62 -3.56
CA LEU A 237 -8.21 15.59 -2.20
C LEU A 237 -7.11 15.67 -1.17
N ILE A 238 -7.15 16.69 -0.30
CA ILE A 238 -6.33 16.74 0.92
C ILE A 238 -7.19 16.33 2.12
N MET A 239 -6.73 15.29 2.83
CA MET A 239 -7.39 14.85 4.06
C MET A 239 -6.72 15.49 5.27
N VAL A 240 -7.42 16.40 5.92
CA VAL A 240 -6.98 17.01 7.18
C VAL A 240 -7.45 16.15 8.35
N THR A 241 -6.53 15.69 9.19
CA THR A 241 -6.85 14.87 10.36
C THR A 241 -6.20 15.42 11.62
N THR A 242 -6.74 15.03 12.79
CA THR A 242 -6.02 15.23 14.05
C THR A 242 -4.77 14.36 14.11
N THR A 243 -3.78 14.77 14.89
CA THR A 243 -2.53 14.00 15.08
C THR A 243 -2.81 12.56 15.54
N LEU A 244 -3.82 12.36 16.41
CA LEU A 244 -4.19 11.03 16.92
C LEU A 244 -4.74 10.14 15.80
N ILE A 245 -5.61 10.67 14.94
CA ILE A 245 -6.14 9.93 13.79
C ILE A 245 -5.02 9.63 12.81
N GLY A 246 -4.14 10.59 12.52
CA GLY A 246 -2.97 10.39 11.67
C GLY A 246 -2.07 9.25 12.18
N LEU A 247 -1.81 9.20 13.49
CA LEU A 247 -1.05 8.10 14.10
C LEU A 247 -1.79 6.77 14.00
N PHE A 248 -3.11 6.75 14.23
CA PHE A 248 -3.95 5.55 14.10
C PHE A 248 -3.96 5.02 12.66
N LEU A 249 -4.00 5.91 11.66
CA LEU A 249 -3.96 5.57 10.23
C LEU A 249 -2.53 5.42 9.68
N PHE A 250 -1.49 5.48 10.52
CA PHE A 250 -0.08 5.43 10.12
C PHE A 250 0.27 6.44 9.02
N ASN A 251 -0.41 7.60 8.98
CA ASN A 251 -0.34 8.64 7.97
C ASN A 251 -0.73 8.22 6.53
N HIS A 252 -1.36 7.06 6.33
CA HIS A 252 -1.83 6.64 5.01
C HIS A 252 -2.93 7.55 4.41
N HIS A 253 -3.57 8.39 5.23
CA HIS A 253 -4.52 9.41 4.76
C HIS A 253 -3.87 10.52 3.92
N ARG A 254 -2.54 10.70 4.02
CA ARG A 254 -1.77 11.70 3.25
C ARG A 254 -1.38 11.15 1.86
N HIS A 255 -2.35 10.66 1.15
CA HIS A 255 -2.14 9.93 -0.08
C HIS A 255 -1.73 10.85 -1.24
N LEU A 256 -2.27 12.08 -1.31
CA LEU A 256 -1.90 13.07 -2.31
C LEU A 256 -0.44 13.48 -2.17
N GLU A 257 -0.05 13.92 -0.98
CA GLU A 257 1.34 14.35 -0.71
C GLU A 257 2.32 13.21 -0.99
N HIS A 258 1.89 11.95 -0.71
CA HIS A 258 2.66 10.79 -1.02
C HIS A 258 2.83 10.58 -2.53
N HIS A 259 1.77 10.72 -3.35
CA HIS A 259 1.86 10.61 -4.81
C HIS A 259 2.74 11.68 -5.42
N LEU A 260 2.69 12.92 -4.90
CA LEU A 260 3.56 14.01 -5.34
C LEU A 260 5.02 13.80 -4.95
N TYR A 261 5.27 13.29 -3.74
CA TYR A 261 6.62 13.10 -3.18
C TYR A 261 6.83 11.69 -2.60
N PRO A 262 6.78 10.63 -3.42
CA PRO A 262 6.76 9.25 -2.93
C PRO A 262 8.04 8.83 -2.19
N LYS A 263 9.13 9.58 -2.33
CA LYS A 263 10.39 9.31 -1.62
C LYS A 263 10.42 9.90 -0.21
N VAL A 264 9.49 10.80 0.12
CA VAL A 264 9.39 11.38 1.46
C VAL A 264 8.74 10.36 2.40
N PRO A 265 9.34 10.07 3.57
CA PRO A 265 8.72 9.17 4.53
C PRO A 265 7.34 9.65 4.95
N MET A 266 6.35 8.74 5.03
CA MET A 266 4.96 9.11 5.40
C MET A 266 4.87 9.85 6.73
N ALA A 267 5.77 9.56 7.68
CA ALA A 267 5.84 10.28 8.95
C ALA A 267 6.17 11.77 8.79
N ARG A 268 6.73 12.18 7.66
CA ARG A 268 7.11 13.56 7.35
C ARG A 268 6.22 14.23 6.30
N LEU A 269 5.28 13.51 5.71
CA LEU A 269 4.38 14.11 4.71
C LEU A 269 3.56 15.27 5.29
N GLY A 270 3.30 15.26 6.61
CA GLY A 270 2.62 16.39 7.27
C GLY A 270 3.36 17.72 7.18
N GLU A 271 4.69 17.68 7.09
CA GLU A 271 5.52 18.87 6.92
C GLU A 271 5.38 19.46 5.51
N LEU A 272 4.95 18.65 4.54
CA LEU A 272 4.75 19.06 3.15
C LEU A 272 3.35 19.60 2.89
N THR A 273 2.37 19.34 3.76
CA THR A 273 0.96 19.65 3.49
C THR A 273 0.76 21.11 3.11
N THR A 274 1.26 22.05 3.93
CA THR A 274 1.12 23.49 3.66
C THR A 274 1.80 23.89 2.35
N ALA A 275 3.00 23.38 2.09
CA ALA A 275 3.71 23.70 0.85
C ALA A 275 3.02 23.12 -0.40
N VAL A 276 2.35 21.96 -0.25
CA VAL A 276 1.54 21.37 -1.31
C VAL A 276 0.25 22.16 -1.52
N GLU A 277 -0.42 22.56 -0.43
CA GLU A 277 -1.62 23.40 -0.48
C GLU A 277 -1.35 24.72 -1.19
N ASP A 278 -0.24 25.41 -0.82
CA ASP A 278 0.17 26.67 -1.44
C ASP A 278 0.48 26.51 -2.94
N ALA A 279 1.00 25.34 -3.34
CA ALA A 279 1.39 25.07 -4.73
C ALA A 279 0.20 24.69 -5.62
N LEU A 280 -0.87 24.16 -5.04
CA LEU A 280 -2.04 23.69 -5.77
C LEU A 280 -3.11 24.76 -5.99
N ASP A 281 -2.90 26.03 -5.65
CA ASP A 281 -3.89 27.10 -5.60
C ASP A 281 -5.19 26.66 -4.90
N GLY A 282 -5.58 27.30 -3.79
CA GLY A 282 -6.61 26.83 -2.86
C GLY A 282 -7.98 26.47 -3.47
N ASP A 283 -8.29 26.88 -4.71
CA ASP A 283 -9.51 26.53 -5.43
C ASP A 283 -9.42 25.14 -6.13
N ASP A 284 -8.20 24.59 -6.29
CA ASP A 284 -7.97 23.32 -6.98
C ASP A 284 -7.84 22.12 -6.00
N VAL A 285 -8.05 22.36 -4.70
CA VAL A 285 -7.87 21.34 -3.67
C VAL A 285 -9.14 21.15 -2.85
N HIS A 286 -9.63 19.93 -2.77
CA HIS A 286 -10.77 19.59 -1.93
C HIS A 286 -10.32 19.16 -0.54
N HIS A 287 -10.64 19.96 0.49
CA HIS A 287 -10.33 19.63 1.88
C HIS A 287 -11.42 18.78 2.50
N VAL A 288 -11.09 17.57 2.94
CA VAL A 288 -11.98 16.74 3.76
C VAL A 288 -11.41 16.66 5.16
N ALA A 289 -12.09 17.28 6.12
CA ALA A 289 -11.79 17.13 7.52
C ALA A 289 -12.33 15.77 8.03
N LEU A 290 -11.45 14.86 8.42
CA LEU A 290 -11.83 13.74 9.26
C LEU A 290 -11.99 14.27 10.70
N ALA A 291 -13.19 14.80 10.98
CA ALA A 291 -13.58 15.16 12.34
C ALA A 291 -14.00 13.89 13.09
N VAL A 292 -13.45 13.68 14.27
CA VAL A 292 -13.97 12.78 15.32
C VAL A 292 -14.59 13.62 16.41
#